data_f3a0abe366306f7e155b50af681b5f9e
#
_entry.id   f3a0abe366306f7e155b50af681b5f9e
#
_cell.length_a   1.000
_cell.length_b   1.000
_cell.length_c   1.000
_cell.angle_alpha   90.00
_cell.angle_beta   90.00
_cell.angle_gamma   90.00
#
_symmetry.space_group_name_H-M   'P 1'
#
loop_
_entity.id
_entity.type
_entity.pdbx_description
1 polymer ?
#
loop_
_entity_poly.entity_id
_entity_poly.type
_entity_poly.pdbx_seq_one_letter_code
_entity_poly.pdbx_strand_id
1 'polypeptide(L)'
;MAEKTSDDIFKLIKDENVEYVDIRFCDLPGVVQHFSIPASAFDASVFEDGLAFDGSSVRGFQSIHESDMMLLPDPDTARIDPFRAAKTLNLNFFVHDPFTREAYSRDPRNVARKAENYLASTGIADTCFFGAEAEFYIFDSVSFDSRMNGTFYEVDSESAWWNTGEPSEADGRPNLGYKVRPKGGYFPVAPYDHYVDLRDEMSTNLINAGFTLERGHHEVGTAGQAEINYKFNTLLHAADDVLLFKYIIKNTAWQNGKTVTFMPKPLFGDNGSGMHAHQSLWKDGKPLFHDESGYAGLSDIARHYIGGILHHAPSLLAFTNPTVNSYKRLVPGYEAPINLVYSQRNRSACVRIPITGNNPKAKRLEFRCPDSSGNPYLAFAAMLMAGIDGIKKKIEPAAPVDKDLYELPPEEAANIPQAPTSLASVIDRLEADHDYLTEGGVFTPDLIETWIAYKRENEILPVQIRPHPYEFALYYDV
;
A
#
# COMPACT_ATOMS: atom_id res chain seq x y z
N MET A 1 -13.45 18.51 -7.72
CA MET A 1 -12.92 19.89 -7.79
C MET A 1 -12.61 20.15 -9.26
N ALA A 2 -12.55 21.42 -9.72
CA ALA A 2 -12.06 21.65 -11.09
C ALA A 2 -10.58 21.24 -11.14
N GLU A 3 -10.16 20.64 -12.26
CA GLU A 3 -8.76 20.28 -12.50
C GLU A 3 -7.90 21.53 -12.45
N LYS A 4 -6.74 21.47 -11.79
CA LYS A 4 -5.78 22.58 -11.76
C LYS A 4 -5.07 22.69 -13.12
N THR A 5 -4.76 23.91 -13.48
CA THR A 5 -4.03 24.25 -14.71
C THR A 5 -2.57 24.59 -14.41
N SER A 6 -1.73 24.70 -15.44
CA SER A 6 -0.36 25.23 -15.30
C SER A 6 -0.34 26.62 -14.69
N ASP A 7 -1.30 27.49 -15.05
CA ASP A 7 -1.42 28.83 -14.48
C ASP A 7 -1.68 28.82 -12.99
N ASP A 8 -2.48 27.86 -12.49
CA ASP A 8 -2.71 27.68 -11.05
C ASP A 8 -1.42 27.31 -10.32
N ILE A 9 -0.57 26.50 -10.95
CA ILE A 9 0.74 26.13 -10.39
C ILE A 9 1.70 27.33 -10.36
N PHE A 10 1.79 28.11 -11.44
CA PHE A 10 2.62 29.33 -11.45
C PHE A 10 2.14 30.36 -10.44
N LYS A 11 0.83 30.50 -10.28
CA LYS A 11 0.25 31.34 -9.25
C LYS A 11 0.62 30.85 -7.85
N LEU A 12 0.50 29.53 -7.58
CA LEU A 12 0.88 28.93 -6.30
C LEU A 12 2.35 29.16 -5.98
N ILE A 13 3.24 28.95 -6.96
CA ILE A 13 4.69 29.20 -6.83
C ILE A 13 4.94 30.65 -6.39
N LYS A 14 4.27 31.61 -7.02
CA LYS A 14 4.42 33.04 -6.72
C LYS A 14 3.83 33.41 -5.37
N ASP A 15 2.60 32.99 -5.08
CA ASP A 15 1.87 33.38 -3.86
C ASP A 15 2.52 32.79 -2.61
N GLU A 16 3.07 31.59 -2.69
CA GLU A 16 3.75 30.88 -1.60
C GLU A 16 5.26 31.19 -1.53
N ASN A 17 5.81 31.99 -2.45
CA ASN A 17 7.24 32.24 -2.57
C ASN A 17 8.08 30.93 -2.63
N VAL A 18 7.66 30.01 -3.48
CA VAL A 18 8.34 28.73 -3.68
C VAL A 18 9.75 28.95 -4.26
N GLU A 19 10.75 28.31 -3.64
CA GLU A 19 12.14 28.37 -4.07
C GLU A 19 12.52 27.20 -4.98
N TYR A 20 11.95 26.02 -4.72
CA TYR A 20 12.22 24.79 -5.49
C TYR A 20 10.94 24.05 -5.84
N VAL A 21 10.93 23.40 -6.99
CA VAL A 21 9.92 22.40 -7.36
C VAL A 21 10.55 21.03 -7.29
N ASP A 22 9.94 20.13 -6.51
CA ASP A 22 10.35 18.74 -6.31
C ASP A 22 9.57 17.85 -7.28
N ILE A 23 10.27 17.32 -8.26
CA ILE A 23 9.77 16.49 -9.33
C ILE A 23 9.68 15.06 -8.81
N ARG A 24 8.48 14.51 -8.66
CA ARG A 24 8.26 13.19 -8.06
C ARG A 24 7.63 12.21 -9.03
N PHE A 25 8.12 10.99 -9.04
CA PHE A 25 7.55 9.87 -9.79
C PHE A 25 7.82 8.56 -9.03
N CYS A 26 7.17 7.47 -9.44
CA CYS A 26 7.25 6.20 -8.73
C CYS A 26 8.00 5.17 -9.56
N ASP A 27 8.95 4.45 -8.97
CA ASP A 27 9.59 3.30 -9.61
C ASP A 27 8.67 2.06 -9.62
N LEU A 28 9.02 1.02 -10.35
CA LEU A 28 8.22 -0.18 -10.48
C LEU A 28 7.93 -0.87 -9.12
N PRO A 29 8.91 -1.03 -8.21
CA PRO A 29 8.65 -1.57 -6.87
C PRO A 29 7.76 -0.71 -5.95
N GLY A 30 7.55 0.57 -6.23
CA GLY A 30 6.67 1.43 -5.45
C GLY A 30 7.38 2.44 -4.55
N VAL A 31 8.63 2.77 -4.84
CA VAL A 31 9.37 3.82 -4.14
C VAL A 31 9.34 5.12 -4.94
N VAL A 32 9.02 6.21 -4.24
CA VAL A 32 9.03 7.54 -4.84
C VAL A 32 10.47 7.95 -5.11
N GLN A 33 10.76 8.30 -6.36
CA GLN A 33 11.99 8.89 -6.83
C GLN A 33 11.79 10.39 -7.02
N HIS A 34 12.86 11.19 -6.86
CA HIS A 34 12.74 12.63 -7.05
C HIS A 34 14.05 13.30 -7.45
N PHE A 35 13.90 14.48 -8.02
CA PHE A 35 14.92 15.50 -8.10
C PHE A 35 14.28 16.89 -7.99
N SER A 36 15.07 17.89 -7.63
CA SER A 36 14.56 19.27 -7.46
C SER A 36 15.15 20.20 -8.50
N ILE A 37 14.34 21.13 -8.98
CA ILE A 37 14.79 22.25 -9.82
C ILE A 37 14.44 23.57 -9.13
N PRO A 38 15.23 24.65 -9.33
CA PRO A 38 14.86 25.99 -8.88
C PRO A 38 13.51 26.41 -9.46
N ALA A 39 12.67 27.09 -8.70
CA ALA A 39 11.37 27.57 -9.19
C ALA A 39 11.51 28.50 -10.43
N SER A 40 12.65 29.20 -10.56
CA SER A 40 12.96 30.03 -11.73
C SER A 40 13.24 29.23 -13.01
N ALA A 41 13.50 27.92 -12.90
CA ALA A 41 13.68 27.02 -14.05
C ALA A 41 12.41 26.18 -14.34
N PHE A 42 11.34 26.37 -13.57
CA PHE A 42 10.07 25.70 -13.76
C PHE A 42 9.12 26.65 -14.52
N ASP A 43 9.07 26.53 -15.82
CA ASP A 43 8.27 27.38 -16.72
C ASP A 43 7.26 26.58 -17.55
N ALA A 44 6.58 27.22 -18.49
CA ALA A 44 5.55 26.60 -19.33
C ALA A 44 6.08 25.41 -20.16
N SER A 45 7.37 25.41 -20.52
CA SER A 45 7.97 24.31 -21.30
C SER A 45 7.93 22.99 -20.55
N VAL A 46 7.94 23.01 -19.22
CA VAL A 46 7.82 21.77 -18.41
C VAL A 46 6.48 21.09 -18.64
N PHE A 47 5.41 21.84 -18.90
CA PHE A 47 4.08 21.27 -19.20
C PHE A 47 3.96 20.86 -20.68
N GLU A 48 4.65 21.57 -21.58
CA GLU A 48 4.58 21.33 -23.03
C GLU A 48 5.57 20.25 -23.47
N ASP A 49 6.84 20.38 -23.07
CA ASP A 49 7.95 19.55 -23.53
C ASP A 49 8.31 18.44 -22.52
N GLY A 50 7.99 18.64 -21.23
CA GLY A 50 8.36 17.75 -20.15
C GLY A 50 9.80 17.93 -19.67
N LEU A 51 10.22 17.06 -18.73
CA LEU A 51 11.58 17.02 -18.19
C LEU A 51 12.22 15.66 -18.53
N ALA A 52 13.41 15.70 -19.14
CA ALA A 52 14.17 14.49 -19.44
C ALA A 52 14.85 13.91 -18.20
N PHE A 53 14.96 12.58 -18.12
CA PHE A 53 15.72 11.88 -17.11
C PHE A 53 16.23 10.52 -17.61
N ASP A 54 17.22 9.96 -16.92
CA ASP A 54 17.77 8.63 -17.19
C ASP A 54 16.92 7.53 -16.55
N GLY A 55 16.08 6.86 -17.33
CA GLY A 55 15.24 5.74 -16.91
C GLY A 55 16.03 4.47 -16.60
N SER A 56 17.28 4.32 -17.09
CA SER A 56 18.09 3.13 -16.81
C SER A 56 18.59 3.08 -15.36
N SER A 57 18.60 4.22 -14.68
CA SER A 57 18.94 4.33 -13.26
C SER A 57 17.75 4.09 -12.34
N VAL A 58 16.56 3.87 -12.89
CA VAL A 58 15.31 3.65 -12.12
C VAL A 58 14.93 2.17 -12.15
N ARG A 59 14.64 1.60 -10.98
CA ARG A 59 14.36 0.17 -10.82
C ARG A 59 13.14 -0.27 -11.62
N GLY A 60 13.35 -1.28 -12.49
CA GLY A 60 12.30 -1.87 -13.30
C GLY A 60 11.91 -1.05 -14.54
N PHE A 61 12.62 0.04 -14.85
CA PHE A 61 12.38 0.84 -16.05
C PHE A 61 13.23 0.34 -17.23
N GLN A 62 14.01 1.20 -17.86
CA GLN A 62 14.69 0.91 -19.12
C GLN A 62 16.08 0.31 -18.92
N SER A 63 16.63 -0.25 -19.99
CA SER A 63 18.03 -0.62 -20.09
C SER A 63 18.87 0.56 -20.60
N ILE A 64 20.19 0.50 -20.37
CA ILE A 64 21.12 1.62 -20.62
C ILE A 64 21.14 2.12 -22.08
N HIS A 65 20.76 1.29 -23.04
CA HIS A 65 20.75 1.67 -24.46
C HIS A 65 19.44 2.37 -24.90
N GLU A 66 18.45 2.45 -24.03
CA GLU A 66 17.16 3.14 -24.23
C GLU A 66 16.82 4.00 -23.01
N SER A 67 17.85 4.69 -22.46
CA SER A 67 17.75 5.29 -21.14
C SER A 67 16.90 6.56 -21.07
N ASP A 68 16.83 7.32 -22.15
CA ASP A 68 16.17 8.63 -22.15
C ASP A 68 14.65 8.49 -22.01
N MET A 69 14.10 9.14 -20.99
CA MET A 69 12.68 9.17 -20.70
C MET A 69 12.22 10.60 -20.38
N MET A 70 10.91 10.82 -20.41
CA MET A 70 10.31 12.12 -20.20
C MET A 70 9.29 12.09 -19.07
N LEU A 71 9.28 13.15 -18.26
CA LEU A 71 8.33 13.39 -17.19
C LEU A 71 7.37 14.51 -17.57
N LEU A 72 6.06 14.25 -17.47
CA LEU A 72 4.99 15.24 -17.63
C LEU A 72 4.26 15.47 -16.30
N PRO A 73 4.11 16.73 -15.86
CA PRO A 73 3.53 17.05 -14.55
C PRO A 73 2.03 16.79 -14.48
N ASP A 74 1.55 16.47 -13.28
CA ASP A 74 0.15 16.44 -12.95
C ASP A 74 -0.18 17.58 -11.97
N PRO A 75 -0.79 18.69 -12.43
CA PRO A 75 -1.07 19.86 -11.62
C PRO A 75 -1.93 19.60 -10.37
N ASP A 76 -2.82 18.61 -10.43
CA ASP A 76 -3.74 18.31 -9.32
C ASP A 76 -3.01 17.81 -8.07
N THR A 77 -1.77 17.31 -8.24
CA THR A 77 -0.95 16.78 -7.15
C THR A 77 -0.11 17.83 -6.43
N ALA A 78 -0.13 19.07 -6.88
CA ALA A 78 0.70 20.16 -6.35
C ALA A 78 0.42 20.44 -4.87
N ARG A 79 1.45 20.36 -4.01
CA ARG A 79 1.39 20.58 -2.57
C ARG A 79 2.69 21.18 -2.06
N ILE A 80 2.60 22.10 -1.08
CA ILE A 80 3.79 22.61 -0.40
C ILE A 80 4.33 21.55 0.56
N ASP A 81 5.65 21.29 0.50
CA ASP A 81 6.32 20.34 1.36
C ASP A 81 6.49 20.90 2.78
N PRO A 82 5.99 20.21 3.83
CA PRO A 82 6.08 20.71 5.20
C PRO A 82 7.45 20.45 5.87
N PHE A 83 8.33 19.64 5.26
CA PHE A 83 9.57 19.15 5.89
C PHE A 83 10.84 19.79 5.33
N ARG A 84 10.76 20.41 4.14
CA ARG A 84 11.95 21.00 3.50
C ARG A 84 12.27 22.35 4.11
N ALA A 85 13.57 22.61 4.34
CA ALA A 85 14.05 23.88 4.87
C ALA A 85 13.78 25.06 3.91
N ALA A 86 14.01 24.86 2.60
CA ALA A 86 13.62 25.78 1.56
C ALA A 86 12.14 25.53 1.16
N LYS A 87 11.38 26.58 0.89
CA LYS A 87 9.99 26.45 0.46
C LYS A 87 9.90 25.68 -0.86
N THR A 88 9.37 24.48 -0.80
CA THR A 88 9.38 23.52 -1.90
C THR A 88 7.96 23.12 -2.28
N LEU A 89 7.67 23.10 -3.57
CA LEU A 89 6.45 22.56 -4.15
C LEU A 89 6.68 21.12 -4.59
N ASN A 90 5.98 20.17 -4.03
CA ASN A 90 5.95 18.78 -4.50
C ASN A 90 4.94 18.64 -5.63
N LEU A 91 5.33 17.94 -6.69
CA LEU A 91 4.50 17.70 -7.87
C LEU A 91 4.77 16.29 -8.40
N ASN A 92 3.73 15.49 -8.60
CA ASN A 92 3.84 14.17 -9.20
C ASN A 92 3.83 14.26 -10.73
N PHE A 93 4.59 13.37 -11.33
CA PHE A 93 4.76 13.29 -12.78
C PHE A 93 4.37 11.93 -13.31
N PHE A 94 3.92 11.91 -14.56
CA PHE A 94 3.78 10.70 -15.37
C PHE A 94 5.02 10.51 -16.23
N VAL A 95 5.39 9.25 -16.45
CA VAL A 95 6.51 8.89 -17.31
C VAL A 95 6.01 8.60 -18.72
N HIS A 96 6.71 9.17 -19.71
CA HIS A 96 6.39 9.07 -21.12
C HIS A 96 7.62 8.70 -21.94
N ASP A 97 7.39 8.09 -23.09
CA ASP A 97 8.40 7.90 -24.13
C ASP A 97 8.76 9.26 -24.75
N PRO A 98 10.04 9.61 -24.86
CA PRO A 98 10.44 10.93 -25.35
C PRO A 98 10.21 11.13 -26.86
N PHE A 99 10.10 10.06 -27.65
CA PHE A 99 9.93 10.13 -29.11
C PHE A 99 8.46 10.10 -29.52
N THR A 100 7.71 9.13 -28.98
CA THR A 100 6.29 8.95 -29.31
C THR A 100 5.38 9.81 -28.44
N ARG A 101 5.86 10.28 -27.28
CA ARG A 101 5.11 10.97 -26.22
C ARG A 101 3.98 10.11 -25.62
N GLU A 102 3.94 8.83 -25.93
CA GLU A 102 2.99 7.89 -25.34
C GLU A 102 3.34 7.60 -23.87
N ALA A 103 2.31 7.24 -23.10
CA ALA A 103 2.49 6.86 -21.71
C ALA A 103 3.38 5.61 -21.60
N TYR A 104 4.42 5.69 -20.78
CA TYR A 104 5.33 4.57 -20.58
C TYR A 104 4.61 3.37 -19.94
N SER A 105 4.82 2.18 -20.52
CA SER A 105 4.09 0.95 -20.15
C SER A 105 4.32 0.51 -18.70
N ARG A 106 5.52 0.76 -18.17
CA ARG A 106 5.93 0.36 -16.80
C ARG A 106 5.83 1.49 -15.78
N ASP A 107 5.30 2.66 -16.15
CA ASP A 107 4.97 3.69 -15.18
C ASP A 107 3.76 3.27 -14.34
N PRO A 108 3.93 2.98 -13.03
CA PRO A 108 2.83 2.51 -12.19
C PRO A 108 1.67 3.51 -12.12
N ARG A 109 1.97 4.80 -12.13
CA ARG A 109 0.96 5.85 -12.08
C ARG A 109 0.11 5.89 -13.35
N ASN A 110 0.72 5.65 -14.52
CA ASN A 110 0.00 5.48 -15.78
C ASN A 110 -0.88 4.22 -15.78
N VAL A 111 -0.45 3.12 -15.16
CA VAL A 111 -1.26 1.91 -15.02
C VAL A 111 -2.54 2.20 -14.22
N ALA A 112 -2.43 2.93 -13.11
CA ALA A 112 -3.60 3.33 -12.32
C ALA A 112 -4.59 4.18 -13.13
N ARG A 113 -4.10 5.18 -13.87
CA ARG A 113 -4.92 6.01 -14.77
C ARG A 113 -5.59 5.19 -15.87
N LYS A 114 -4.87 4.23 -16.48
CA LYS A 114 -5.43 3.33 -17.49
C LYS A 114 -6.52 2.43 -16.92
N ALA A 115 -6.40 1.98 -15.66
CA ALA A 115 -7.41 1.18 -15.00
C ALA A 115 -8.72 1.95 -14.80
N GLU A 116 -8.67 3.22 -14.36
CA GLU A 116 -9.85 4.08 -14.26
C GLU A 116 -10.51 4.31 -15.64
N ASN A 117 -9.71 4.61 -16.66
CA ASN A 117 -10.18 4.80 -18.03
C ASN A 117 -10.82 3.52 -18.60
N TYR A 118 -10.23 2.37 -18.30
CA TYR A 118 -10.80 1.08 -18.72
C TYR A 118 -12.15 0.82 -18.04
N LEU A 119 -12.26 1.05 -16.73
CA LEU A 119 -13.55 0.95 -16.03
C LEU A 119 -14.62 1.77 -16.72
N ALA A 120 -14.35 3.05 -16.99
CA ALA A 120 -15.29 3.94 -17.67
C ALA A 120 -15.68 3.42 -19.06
N SER A 121 -14.71 2.89 -19.83
CA SER A 121 -14.93 2.34 -21.17
C SER A 121 -15.80 1.09 -21.20
N THR A 122 -15.83 0.29 -20.12
CA THR A 122 -16.68 -0.89 -20.01
C THR A 122 -18.16 -0.55 -19.88
N GLY A 123 -18.50 0.67 -19.50
CA GLY A 123 -19.87 1.10 -19.19
C GLY A 123 -20.44 0.50 -17.90
N ILE A 124 -19.67 -0.28 -17.14
CA ILE A 124 -20.07 -0.83 -15.83
C ILE A 124 -20.22 0.31 -14.82
N ALA A 125 -19.18 1.11 -14.68
CA ALA A 125 -19.09 2.25 -13.76
C ALA A 125 -18.28 3.37 -14.41
N ASP A 126 -18.40 4.58 -13.90
CA ASP A 126 -17.57 5.73 -14.30
C ASP A 126 -16.56 6.14 -13.22
N THR A 127 -16.76 5.67 -12.00
CA THR A 127 -15.92 6.03 -10.85
C THR A 127 -15.72 4.83 -9.95
N CYS A 128 -14.49 4.66 -9.47
CA CYS A 128 -14.15 3.73 -8.39
C CYS A 128 -13.49 4.48 -7.25
N PHE A 129 -13.85 4.13 -6.03
CA PHE A 129 -13.24 4.67 -4.82
C PHE A 129 -12.43 3.61 -4.10
N PHE A 130 -11.25 4.02 -3.64
CA PHE A 130 -10.34 3.23 -2.83
C PHE A 130 -10.03 3.97 -1.53
N GLY A 131 -10.02 3.24 -0.41
CA GLY A 131 -9.59 3.73 0.89
C GLY A 131 -8.60 2.74 1.50
N ALA A 132 -7.44 3.22 1.90
CA ALA A 132 -6.39 2.41 2.49
C ALA A 132 -6.32 2.61 4.01
N GLU A 133 -6.24 1.51 4.76
CA GLU A 133 -5.95 1.48 6.19
C GLU A 133 -4.53 0.93 6.36
N ALA A 134 -3.52 1.82 6.31
CA ALA A 134 -2.12 1.44 6.33
C ALA A 134 -1.56 1.45 7.75
N GLU A 135 -1.27 0.27 8.28
CA GLU A 135 -0.62 0.07 9.58
C GLU A 135 0.90 0.22 9.46
N PHE A 136 1.54 0.66 10.54
CA PHE A 136 2.99 0.84 10.61
C PHE A 136 3.52 0.66 12.03
N TYR A 137 4.83 0.37 12.15
CA TYR A 137 5.54 0.33 13.43
C TYR A 137 6.45 1.51 13.62
N ILE A 138 6.52 2.04 14.84
CA ILE A 138 7.43 3.10 15.27
C ILE A 138 8.52 2.47 16.12
N PHE A 139 9.79 2.68 15.75
CA PHE A 139 10.96 2.22 16.50
C PHE A 139 11.87 3.38 16.88
N ASP A 140 12.62 3.20 17.98
CA ASP A 140 13.67 4.12 18.40
C ASP A 140 14.95 3.88 17.63
N SER A 141 15.28 2.60 17.39
CA SER A 141 16.47 2.23 16.64
C SER A 141 16.24 0.99 15.77
N VAL A 142 17.00 0.92 14.67
CA VAL A 142 17.04 -0.22 13.75
C VAL A 142 18.48 -0.44 13.33
N SER A 143 19.00 -1.66 13.53
CA SER A 143 20.27 -2.10 12.97
C SER A 143 20.12 -3.44 12.26
N PHE A 144 20.84 -3.63 11.17
CA PHE A 144 20.86 -4.90 10.45
C PHE A 144 22.15 -5.07 9.65
N ASP A 145 22.56 -6.33 9.46
CA ASP A 145 23.69 -6.69 8.63
C ASP A 145 23.46 -8.06 7.99
N SER A 146 24.02 -8.27 6.81
CA SER A 146 23.95 -9.54 6.09
C SER A 146 25.28 -9.78 5.36
N ARG A 147 26.21 -10.43 6.07
CA ARG A 147 27.52 -10.83 5.57
C ARG A 147 27.55 -12.34 5.31
N MET A 148 28.59 -12.82 4.62
CA MET A 148 28.79 -14.26 4.35
C MET A 148 28.83 -15.09 5.63
N ASN A 149 29.39 -14.57 6.71
CA ASN A 149 29.63 -15.27 7.98
C ASN A 149 28.79 -14.76 9.14
N GLY A 150 27.79 -13.92 8.90
CA GLY A 150 26.94 -13.40 9.95
C GLY A 150 25.79 -12.57 9.39
N THR A 151 24.62 -12.75 9.98
CA THR A 151 23.42 -11.98 9.67
C THR A 151 22.65 -11.68 10.94
N PHE A 152 22.12 -10.50 11.06
CA PHE A 152 21.23 -10.11 12.16
C PHE A 152 20.33 -8.96 11.72
N TYR A 153 19.25 -8.77 12.43
CA TYR A 153 18.55 -7.50 12.56
C TYR A 153 18.20 -7.30 14.03
N GLU A 154 18.21 -6.08 14.46
CA GLU A 154 17.81 -5.66 15.80
C GLU A 154 17.01 -4.38 15.69
N VAL A 155 15.88 -4.33 16.37
CA VAL A 155 15.01 -3.16 16.47
C VAL A 155 14.71 -2.92 17.93
N ASP A 156 14.63 -1.67 18.35
CA ASP A 156 14.21 -1.33 19.70
C ASP A 156 13.17 -0.22 19.73
N SER A 157 12.40 -0.21 20.80
CA SER A 157 11.39 0.78 21.10
C SER A 157 11.17 0.85 22.60
N GLU A 158 11.15 2.05 23.15
CA GLU A 158 10.90 2.29 24.58
C GLU A 158 9.54 1.72 25.03
N SER A 159 8.55 1.68 24.16
CA SER A 159 7.24 1.08 24.47
C SER A 159 7.21 -0.45 24.40
N ALA A 160 8.26 -1.08 23.87
CA ALA A 160 8.28 -2.50 23.59
C ALA A 160 8.36 -3.36 24.84
N TRP A 161 7.72 -4.53 24.80
CA TRP A 161 7.70 -5.49 25.91
C TRP A 161 9.08 -6.00 26.32
N TRP A 162 10.03 -6.10 25.38
CA TRP A 162 11.39 -6.56 25.64
C TRP A 162 12.28 -5.47 26.23
N ASN A 163 11.96 -4.18 26.04
CA ASN A 163 12.74 -3.04 26.54
C ASN A 163 12.46 -2.82 28.02
N THR A 164 13.16 -3.58 28.87
CA THR A 164 13.05 -3.51 30.33
C THR A 164 14.42 -3.39 30.97
N GLY A 165 14.57 -2.49 31.93
CA GLY A 165 15.81 -2.34 32.70
C GLY A 165 16.82 -1.34 32.13
N GLU A 166 16.72 -0.99 30.86
CA GLU A 166 17.59 0.05 30.26
C GLU A 166 17.03 1.45 30.53
N PRO A 167 17.90 2.47 30.71
CA PRO A 167 17.48 3.87 30.74
C PRO A 167 16.87 4.29 29.40
N SER A 168 16.02 5.32 29.42
CA SER A 168 15.56 5.95 28.17
C SER A 168 16.74 6.53 27.40
N GLU A 169 16.89 6.16 26.13
CA GLU A 169 17.96 6.70 25.28
C GLU A 169 17.78 8.20 25.01
N ALA A 170 16.55 8.69 24.98
CA ALA A 170 16.25 10.08 24.63
C ALA A 170 16.70 11.10 25.67
N ASP A 171 16.64 10.78 26.97
CA ASP A 171 16.88 11.74 28.04
C ASP A 171 17.59 11.15 29.27
N GLY A 172 18.01 9.89 29.22
CA GLY A 172 18.71 9.20 30.30
C GLY A 172 17.89 8.95 31.56
N ARG A 173 16.53 9.11 31.48
CA ARG A 173 15.65 8.76 32.59
C ARG A 173 15.63 7.26 32.84
N PRO A 174 15.38 6.81 34.07
CA PRO A 174 15.21 5.38 34.33
C PRO A 174 14.00 4.85 33.55
N ASN A 175 14.07 3.57 33.17
CA ASN A 175 12.93 2.89 32.57
C ASN A 175 11.77 2.79 33.59
N LEU A 176 10.61 3.35 33.25
CA LEU A 176 9.47 3.46 34.17
C LEU A 176 8.46 2.31 34.04
N GLY A 177 8.73 1.31 33.21
CA GLY A 177 7.77 0.27 32.89
C GLY A 177 6.73 0.76 31.85
N TYR A 178 5.44 0.42 32.02
CA TYR A 178 4.37 0.75 31.08
C TYR A 178 4.64 0.22 29.67
N LYS A 179 5.02 -1.05 29.55
CA LYS A 179 5.33 -1.72 28.28
C LYS A 179 4.09 -2.37 27.70
N VAL A 180 3.88 -2.18 26.40
CA VAL A 180 2.81 -2.85 25.66
C VAL A 180 3.15 -4.33 25.53
N ARG A 181 2.26 -5.21 25.97
CA ARG A 181 2.42 -6.67 25.85
C ARG A 181 2.25 -7.09 24.38
N PRO A 182 2.95 -8.14 23.93
CA PRO A 182 2.67 -8.74 22.63
C PRO A 182 1.17 -9.02 22.47
N LYS A 183 0.59 -8.62 21.34
CA LYS A 183 -0.85 -8.69 21.02
C LYS A 183 -1.77 -7.95 22.02
N GLY A 184 -1.24 -7.04 22.83
CA GLY A 184 -1.99 -6.31 23.85
C GLY A 184 -2.07 -4.80 23.64
N GLY A 185 -1.72 -4.31 22.44
CA GLY A 185 -1.59 -2.89 22.14
C GLY A 185 -2.83 -2.19 21.60
N TYR A 186 -3.98 -2.86 21.49
CA TYR A 186 -5.17 -2.24 20.91
C TYR A 186 -5.81 -1.24 21.87
N PHE A 187 -5.73 0.07 21.53
CA PHE A 187 -6.34 1.19 22.26
C PHE A 187 -5.88 1.41 23.73
N PRO A 188 -4.60 1.25 24.07
CA PRO A 188 -4.15 1.63 25.39
C PRO A 188 -4.24 3.14 25.56
N VAL A 189 -4.39 3.59 26.82
CA VAL A 189 -4.24 5.02 27.14
C VAL A 189 -2.83 5.29 27.64
N ALA A 190 -2.38 6.54 27.58
CA ALA A 190 -1.13 6.94 28.21
C ALA A 190 -1.16 6.62 29.74
N PRO A 191 -0.03 6.19 30.34
CA PRO A 191 1.32 6.17 29.79
C PRO A 191 1.72 4.90 29.02
N TYR A 192 0.84 3.90 28.83
CA TYR A 192 1.13 2.75 27.97
C TYR A 192 1.27 3.14 26.49
N ASP A 193 0.45 4.07 26.03
CA ASP A 193 0.57 4.67 24.70
C ASP A 193 1.63 5.78 24.71
N HIS A 194 2.86 5.41 24.45
CA HIS A 194 4.00 6.33 24.45
C HIS A 194 4.00 7.30 23.26
N TYR A 195 3.27 6.98 22.19
CA TYR A 195 3.36 7.69 20.90
C TYR A 195 2.10 8.47 20.54
N VAL A 196 1.20 8.73 21.51
CA VAL A 196 -0.03 9.49 21.22
C VAL A 196 0.29 10.89 20.66
N ASP A 197 1.20 11.63 21.30
CA ASP A 197 1.58 12.97 20.86
C ASP A 197 2.27 12.95 19.48
N LEU A 198 3.12 11.95 19.22
CA LEU A 198 3.76 11.78 17.91
C LEU A 198 2.72 11.46 16.80
N ARG A 199 1.72 10.61 17.10
CA ARG A 199 0.63 10.35 16.14
C ARG A 199 -0.24 11.58 15.91
N ASP A 200 -0.45 12.42 16.93
CA ASP A 200 -1.19 13.68 16.80
C ASP A 200 -0.42 14.68 15.94
N GLU A 201 0.91 14.75 16.06
CA GLU A 201 1.75 15.53 15.16
C GLU A 201 1.71 14.99 13.71
N MET A 202 1.82 13.67 13.52
CA MET A 202 1.62 13.02 12.22
C MET A 202 0.26 13.39 11.62
N SER A 203 -0.79 13.33 12.42
CA SER A 203 -2.16 13.69 12.04
C SER A 203 -2.27 15.16 11.63
N THR A 204 -1.64 16.06 12.38
CA THR A 204 -1.60 17.50 12.05
C THR A 204 -0.90 17.75 10.72
N ASN A 205 0.24 17.10 10.48
CA ASN A 205 0.97 17.21 9.22
C ASN A 205 0.18 16.65 8.04
N LEU A 206 -0.57 15.56 8.23
CA LEU A 206 -1.48 15.02 7.23
C LEU A 206 -2.63 16.00 6.91
N ILE A 207 -3.27 16.60 7.92
CA ILE A 207 -4.32 17.60 7.74
C ILE A 207 -3.77 18.80 6.95
N ASN A 208 -2.59 19.29 7.31
CA ASN A 208 -1.93 20.40 6.63
C ASN A 208 -1.60 20.05 5.16
N ALA A 209 -1.35 18.79 4.85
CA ALA A 209 -1.16 18.30 3.49
C ALA A 209 -2.48 18.05 2.73
N GLY A 210 -3.64 18.33 3.35
CA GLY A 210 -4.96 18.25 2.73
C GLY A 210 -5.71 16.93 2.93
N PHE A 211 -5.24 16.05 3.82
CA PHE A 211 -5.98 14.84 4.19
C PHE A 211 -7.21 15.18 5.05
N THR A 212 -8.28 14.46 4.84
CA THR A 212 -9.42 14.43 5.77
C THR A 212 -9.28 13.19 6.64
N LEU A 213 -8.83 13.39 7.89
CA LEU A 213 -8.61 12.28 8.82
C LEU A 213 -9.92 11.85 9.49
N GLU A 214 -9.97 10.59 9.89
CA GLU A 214 -11.08 9.99 10.63
C GLU A 214 -10.68 9.68 12.08
N ARG A 215 -9.54 9.03 12.29
CA ARG A 215 -8.98 8.69 13.62
C ARG A 215 -7.52 8.26 13.53
N GLY A 216 -6.83 8.27 14.68
CA GLY A 216 -5.52 7.65 14.86
C GLY A 216 -5.48 6.88 16.17
N HIS A 217 -4.82 5.72 16.21
CA HIS A 217 -4.72 4.89 17.39
C HIS A 217 -3.50 3.97 17.41
N HIS A 218 -3.18 3.47 18.59
CA HIS A 218 -2.24 2.37 18.76
C HIS A 218 -2.90 1.06 18.33
N GLU A 219 -2.17 0.24 17.56
CA GLU A 219 -2.59 -1.05 17.07
C GLU A 219 -2.17 -2.21 18.01
N VAL A 220 -2.53 -3.44 17.62
CA VAL A 220 -2.42 -4.66 18.46
C VAL A 220 -0.98 -4.99 18.84
N GLY A 221 0.00 -4.72 17.95
CA GLY A 221 1.40 -5.07 18.20
C GLY A 221 2.08 -4.23 19.27
N THR A 222 3.03 -4.84 20.00
CA THR A 222 3.96 -4.09 20.85
C THR A 222 4.85 -3.16 20.04
N ALA A 223 5.72 -2.38 20.69
CA ALA A 223 6.70 -1.50 20.02
C ALA A 223 6.07 -0.42 19.12
N GLY A 224 4.91 0.12 19.51
CA GLY A 224 4.33 1.29 18.86
C GLY A 224 3.73 1.02 17.47
N GLN A 225 3.08 -0.12 17.28
CA GLN A 225 2.25 -0.29 16.10
C GLN A 225 1.09 0.73 16.10
N ALA A 226 0.87 1.37 14.97
CA ALA A 226 -0.09 2.45 14.84
C ALA A 226 -0.84 2.40 13.50
N GLU A 227 -2.02 3.04 13.51
CA GLU A 227 -2.84 3.26 12.33
C GLU A 227 -3.44 4.67 12.39
N ILE A 228 -3.47 5.37 11.25
CA ILE A 228 -4.15 6.66 11.09
C ILE A 228 -5.04 6.56 9.86
N ASN A 229 -6.36 6.58 10.08
CA ASN A 229 -7.36 6.46 9.03
C ASN A 229 -7.68 7.82 8.41
N TYR A 230 -7.81 7.83 7.11
CA TYR A 230 -8.20 9.00 6.33
C TYR A 230 -9.24 8.64 5.27
N LYS A 231 -9.94 9.65 4.79
CA LYS A 231 -11.03 9.48 3.84
C LYS A 231 -10.53 8.93 2.50
N PHE A 232 -11.33 8.04 1.90
CA PHE A 232 -11.11 7.45 0.57
C PHE A 232 -11.06 8.50 -0.55
N ASN A 233 -10.48 8.10 -1.69
CA ASN A 233 -10.39 8.89 -2.91
C ASN A 233 -10.64 8.02 -4.15
N THR A 234 -10.64 8.61 -5.37
CA THR A 234 -10.61 7.82 -6.61
C THR A 234 -9.30 7.03 -6.69
N LEU A 235 -9.25 5.98 -7.47
CA LEU A 235 -8.16 5.00 -7.47
C LEU A 235 -6.78 5.66 -7.61
N LEU A 236 -6.59 6.50 -8.64
CA LEU A 236 -5.31 7.18 -8.89
C LEU A 236 -4.92 8.08 -7.72
N HIS A 237 -5.85 8.91 -7.26
CA HIS A 237 -5.58 9.82 -6.14
C HIS A 237 -5.44 9.08 -4.80
N ALA A 238 -6.15 7.98 -4.59
CA ALA A 238 -5.96 7.15 -3.40
C ALA A 238 -4.55 6.52 -3.36
N ALA A 239 -4.00 6.13 -4.51
CA ALA A 239 -2.63 5.64 -4.61
C ALA A 239 -1.60 6.76 -4.37
N ASP A 240 -1.82 7.96 -4.93
CA ASP A 240 -1.04 9.17 -4.61
C ASP A 240 -1.07 9.46 -3.10
N ASP A 241 -2.25 9.39 -2.47
CA ASP A 241 -2.45 9.62 -1.05
C ASP A 241 -1.68 8.61 -0.18
N VAL A 242 -1.64 7.31 -0.54
CA VAL A 242 -0.84 6.30 0.19
C VAL A 242 0.65 6.65 0.19
N LEU A 243 1.21 7.07 -0.95
CA LEU A 243 2.62 7.44 -1.03
C LEU A 243 2.93 8.72 -0.26
N LEU A 244 2.06 9.72 -0.34
CA LEU A 244 2.17 10.95 0.43
C LEU A 244 2.01 10.67 1.94
N PHE A 245 1.07 9.83 2.34
CA PHE A 245 0.89 9.37 3.71
C PHE A 245 2.19 8.78 4.27
N LYS A 246 2.78 7.82 3.56
CA LYS A 246 4.05 7.20 3.96
C LYS A 246 5.19 8.22 4.09
N TYR A 247 5.25 9.20 3.17
CA TYR A 247 6.22 10.27 3.20
C TYR A 247 6.07 11.13 4.47
N ILE A 248 4.87 11.57 4.78
CA ILE A 248 4.58 12.42 5.94
C ILE A 248 4.87 11.67 7.25
N ILE A 249 4.38 10.44 7.40
CA ILE A 249 4.59 9.63 8.60
C ILE A 249 6.08 9.41 8.87
N LYS A 250 6.86 9.03 7.85
CA LYS A 250 8.30 8.78 7.97
C LYS A 250 9.07 10.06 8.33
N ASN A 251 8.76 11.19 7.70
CA ASN A 251 9.46 12.44 7.98
C ASN A 251 9.10 13.02 9.36
N THR A 252 7.83 12.91 9.78
CA THR A 252 7.44 13.34 11.13
C THR A 252 8.19 12.51 12.19
N ALA A 253 8.23 11.19 12.03
CA ALA A 253 9.00 10.32 12.94
C ALA A 253 10.49 10.70 12.95
N TRP A 254 11.09 10.90 11.77
CA TRP A 254 12.50 11.28 11.64
C TRP A 254 12.83 12.59 12.37
N GLN A 255 11.99 13.61 12.25
CA GLN A 255 12.15 14.88 12.95
C GLN A 255 12.06 14.72 14.49
N ASN A 256 11.40 13.68 14.96
CA ASN A 256 11.25 13.35 16.37
C ASN A 256 12.27 12.28 16.86
N GLY A 257 13.33 12.01 16.08
CA GLY A 257 14.35 11.03 16.44
C GLY A 257 13.85 9.59 16.48
N LYS A 258 12.77 9.28 15.76
CA LYS A 258 12.19 7.95 15.64
C LYS A 258 12.26 7.47 14.19
N THR A 259 12.06 6.18 13.99
CA THR A 259 11.94 5.60 12.66
C THR A 259 10.62 4.84 12.51
N VAL A 260 10.11 4.79 11.28
CA VAL A 260 8.85 4.09 10.96
C VAL A 260 9.09 3.07 9.86
N THR A 261 8.54 1.89 10.05
CA THR A 261 8.50 0.87 9.01
C THR A 261 7.07 0.50 8.65
N PHE A 262 6.85 0.34 7.34
CA PHE A 262 5.64 -0.25 6.75
C PHE A 262 5.87 -1.71 6.33
N MET A 263 6.89 -2.37 6.86
CA MET A 263 7.12 -3.80 6.63
C MET A 263 5.92 -4.61 7.12
N PRO A 264 5.46 -5.60 6.33
CA PRO A 264 4.33 -6.45 6.71
C PRO A 264 4.55 -7.22 8.02
N LYS A 265 5.78 -7.64 8.30
CA LYS A 265 6.12 -8.44 9.49
C LYS A 265 7.52 -8.10 10.00
N PRO A 266 7.68 -6.98 10.73
CA PRO A 266 8.99 -6.59 11.26
C PRO A 266 9.38 -7.36 12.53
N LEU A 267 8.40 -7.91 13.28
CA LEU A 267 8.62 -8.58 14.57
C LEU A 267 8.17 -10.04 14.53
N PHE A 268 8.98 -10.92 15.10
CA PHE A 268 8.59 -12.30 15.39
C PHE A 268 7.67 -12.35 16.60
N GLY A 269 6.63 -13.22 16.56
CA GLY A 269 5.77 -13.48 17.72
C GLY A 269 4.69 -12.42 17.99
N ASP A 270 4.59 -11.35 17.20
CA ASP A 270 3.56 -10.32 17.33
C ASP A 270 2.80 -10.09 16.02
N ASN A 271 1.82 -9.19 15.99
CA ASN A 271 1.01 -8.93 14.80
C ASN A 271 1.83 -8.29 13.66
N GLY A 272 1.46 -8.61 12.44
CA GLY A 272 1.96 -7.91 11.25
C GLY A 272 1.16 -6.64 10.96
N SER A 273 1.64 -5.85 9.98
CA SER A 273 0.99 -4.63 9.50
C SER A 273 0.34 -4.87 8.14
N GLY A 274 -0.95 -4.61 8.05
CA GLY A 274 -1.74 -4.66 6.83
C GLY A 274 -1.88 -3.31 6.14
N MET A 275 -2.48 -3.33 4.96
CA MET A 275 -3.07 -2.18 4.29
C MET A 275 -4.41 -2.63 3.73
N HIS A 276 -5.42 -2.68 4.58
CA HIS A 276 -6.75 -3.08 4.14
C HIS A 276 -7.28 -2.10 3.10
N ALA A 277 -7.77 -2.62 1.98
CA ALA A 277 -8.24 -1.81 0.88
C ALA A 277 -9.77 -1.85 0.77
N HIS A 278 -10.41 -0.75 1.14
CA HIS A 278 -11.84 -0.54 0.91
C HIS A 278 -12.09 -0.15 -0.54
N GLN A 279 -13.14 -0.71 -1.15
CA GLN A 279 -13.44 -0.51 -2.57
C GLN A 279 -14.94 -0.37 -2.80
N SER A 280 -15.32 0.53 -3.72
CA SER A 280 -16.68 0.66 -4.23
C SER A 280 -16.72 1.21 -5.65
N LEU A 281 -17.74 0.82 -6.43
CA LEU A 281 -17.99 1.33 -7.77
C LEU A 281 -19.22 2.23 -7.81
N TRP A 282 -19.15 3.27 -8.64
CA TRP A 282 -20.22 4.25 -8.81
C TRP A 282 -20.49 4.56 -10.28
N LYS A 283 -21.72 4.92 -10.58
CA LYS A 283 -22.12 5.37 -11.91
C LYS A 283 -23.11 6.52 -11.80
N ASP A 284 -22.87 7.59 -12.52
CA ASP A 284 -23.70 8.82 -12.49
C ASP A 284 -23.94 9.32 -11.04
N GLY A 285 -22.92 9.25 -10.19
CA GLY A 285 -22.97 9.66 -8.79
C GLY A 285 -23.78 8.73 -7.87
N LYS A 286 -24.12 7.51 -8.32
CA LYS A 286 -24.87 6.50 -7.56
C LYS A 286 -23.98 5.29 -7.24
N PRO A 287 -24.02 4.78 -5.98
CA PRO A 287 -23.29 3.59 -5.60
C PRO A 287 -23.89 2.34 -6.26
N LEU A 288 -23.04 1.44 -6.76
CA LEU A 288 -23.46 0.21 -7.43
C LEU A 288 -23.46 -1.02 -6.51
N PHE A 289 -22.85 -0.94 -5.33
CA PHE A 289 -22.66 -2.10 -4.46
C PHE A 289 -23.80 -2.38 -3.49
N HIS A 290 -24.84 -1.53 -3.46
CA HIS A 290 -25.95 -1.65 -2.51
C HIS A 290 -27.19 -2.28 -3.14
N ASP A 291 -27.76 -3.29 -2.47
CA ASP A 291 -29.09 -3.85 -2.68
C ASP A 291 -29.62 -4.40 -1.34
N GLU A 292 -30.74 -3.84 -0.85
CA GLU A 292 -31.32 -4.22 0.45
C GLU A 292 -31.72 -5.70 0.52
N SER A 293 -32.03 -6.33 -0.61
CA SER A 293 -32.46 -7.73 -0.68
C SER A 293 -31.30 -8.73 -0.64
N GLY A 294 -30.08 -8.28 -0.92
CA GLY A 294 -28.91 -9.14 -1.00
C GLY A 294 -28.27 -9.44 0.37
N TYR A 295 -27.45 -10.49 0.44
CA TYR A 295 -26.64 -10.78 1.61
C TYR A 295 -25.80 -9.57 2.01
N ALA A 296 -25.85 -9.21 3.29
CA ALA A 296 -25.17 -8.04 3.85
C ALA A 296 -25.50 -6.71 3.12
N GLY A 297 -26.62 -6.63 2.39
CA GLY A 297 -27.00 -5.47 1.58
C GLY A 297 -26.15 -5.30 0.33
N LEU A 298 -25.59 -6.36 -0.23
CA LEU A 298 -24.78 -6.35 -1.45
C LEU A 298 -25.63 -6.58 -2.69
N SER A 299 -25.36 -5.81 -3.73
CA SER A 299 -25.89 -6.03 -5.08
C SER A 299 -25.19 -7.21 -5.77
N ASP A 300 -25.77 -7.70 -6.87
CA ASP A 300 -25.15 -8.71 -7.76
C ASP A 300 -23.80 -8.21 -8.30
N ILE A 301 -23.71 -6.92 -8.63
CA ILE A 301 -22.45 -6.29 -9.09
C ILE A 301 -21.36 -6.43 -8.01
N ALA A 302 -21.70 -6.11 -6.76
CA ALA A 302 -20.74 -6.25 -5.65
C ALA A 302 -20.35 -7.71 -5.43
N ARG A 303 -21.32 -8.63 -5.52
CA ARG A 303 -21.07 -10.07 -5.34
C ARG A 303 -20.13 -10.62 -6.43
N HIS A 304 -20.39 -10.29 -7.69
CA HIS A 304 -19.52 -10.69 -8.79
C HIS A 304 -18.13 -10.04 -8.71
N TYR A 305 -18.04 -8.78 -8.26
CA TYR A 305 -16.77 -8.11 -8.01
C TYR A 305 -15.95 -8.87 -6.94
N ILE A 306 -16.57 -9.26 -5.84
CA ILE A 306 -15.98 -10.11 -4.82
C ILE A 306 -15.54 -11.46 -5.41
N GLY A 307 -16.40 -12.04 -6.26
CA GLY A 307 -16.09 -13.29 -6.98
C GLY A 307 -14.80 -13.18 -7.80
N GLY A 308 -14.61 -12.06 -8.51
CA GLY A 308 -13.39 -11.78 -9.25
C GLY A 308 -12.16 -11.63 -8.35
N ILE A 309 -12.27 -10.85 -7.27
CA ILE A 309 -11.18 -10.69 -6.28
C ILE A 309 -10.76 -12.05 -5.70
N LEU A 310 -11.71 -12.87 -5.28
CA LEU A 310 -11.42 -14.19 -4.68
C LEU A 310 -10.85 -15.19 -5.69
N HIS A 311 -11.36 -15.17 -6.92
CA HIS A 311 -10.91 -16.04 -8.01
C HIS A 311 -9.44 -15.77 -8.37
N HIS A 312 -9.09 -14.50 -8.54
CA HIS A 312 -7.76 -14.06 -8.91
C HIS A 312 -6.82 -13.81 -7.71
N ALA A 313 -7.29 -13.96 -6.47
CA ALA A 313 -6.48 -13.70 -5.29
C ALA A 313 -5.10 -14.37 -5.34
N PRO A 314 -4.94 -15.64 -5.79
CA PRO A 314 -3.62 -16.27 -5.85
C PRO A 314 -2.60 -15.55 -6.74
N SER A 315 -3.02 -14.91 -7.83
CA SER A 315 -2.17 -14.11 -8.73
C SER A 315 -2.15 -12.63 -8.33
N LEU A 316 -3.28 -12.10 -7.85
CA LEU A 316 -3.45 -10.72 -7.40
C LEU A 316 -2.48 -10.34 -6.28
N LEU A 317 -2.19 -11.29 -5.37
CA LEU A 317 -1.23 -11.09 -4.28
C LEU A 317 0.18 -10.75 -4.76
N ALA A 318 0.54 -11.00 -6.02
CA ALA A 318 1.80 -10.55 -6.59
C ALA A 318 1.99 -9.03 -6.57
N PHE A 319 0.89 -8.26 -6.57
CA PHE A 319 0.90 -6.79 -6.51
C PHE A 319 0.48 -6.25 -5.15
N THR A 320 -0.40 -6.94 -4.44
CA THR A 320 -0.92 -6.48 -3.14
C THR A 320 -0.05 -6.92 -1.96
N ASN A 321 0.73 -8.01 -2.11
CA ASN A 321 1.62 -8.59 -1.10
C ASN A 321 2.96 -9.00 -1.76
N PRO A 322 3.71 -8.03 -2.31
CA PRO A 322 4.74 -8.32 -3.30
C PRO A 322 6.12 -8.62 -2.71
N THR A 323 6.25 -8.89 -1.41
CA THR A 323 7.54 -9.13 -0.77
C THR A 323 7.61 -10.51 -0.11
N VAL A 324 8.81 -11.04 0.06
CA VAL A 324 9.03 -12.26 0.86
C VAL A 324 8.54 -12.05 2.30
N ASN A 325 8.63 -10.82 2.82
CA ASN A 325 8.16 -10.47 4.15
C ASN A 325 6.62 -10.48 4.27
N SER A 326 5.89 -10.24 3.18
CA SER A 326 4.42 -10.32 3.15
C SER A 326 3.91 -11.69 3.61
N TYR A 327 4.61 -12.77 3.25
CA TYR A 327 4.24 -14.15 3.58
C TYR A 327 4.70 -14.59 4.99
N LYS A 328 5.42 -13.73 5.70
CA LYS A 328 5.63 -13.87 7.15
C LYS A 328 4.46 -13.26 7.95
N ARG A 329 3.70 -12.33 7.34
CA ARG A 329 2.44 -11.80 7.88
C ARG A 329 1.27 -12.75 7.58
N LEU A 330 1.15 -13.23 6.33
CA LEU A 330 0.05 -14.11 5.90
C LEU A 330 0.26 -15.55 6.39
N VAL A 331 0.23 -15.73 7.72
CA VAL A 331 0.36 -17.03 8.39
C VAL A 331 -0.79 -17.19 9.42
N PRO A 332 -1.23 -18.43 9.70
CA PRO A 332 -2.26 -18.69 10.70
C PRO A 332 -1.89 -18.14 12.09
N GLY A 333 -2.89 -17.68 12.86
CA GLY A 333 -2.74 -17.35 14.29
C GLY A 333 -2.32 -15.92 14.63
N TYR A 334 -2.20 -15.01 13.64
CA TYR A 334 -1.84 -13.60 13.85
C TYR A 334 -2.87 -12.64 13.25
N GLU A 335 -4.16 -13.00 13.30
CA GLU A 335 -5.27 -12.24 12.68
C GLU A 335 -5.10 -12.01 11.17
N ALA A 336 -4.23 -12.80 10.53
CA ALA A 336 -3.95 -12.68 9.12
C ALA A 336 -5.09 -13.27 8.26
N PRO A 337 -5.57 -12.57 7.22
CA PRO A 337 -6.70 -12.98 6.39
C PRO A 337 -6.24 -13.98 5.31
N ILE A 338 -5.86 -15.18 5.70
CA ILE A 338 -5.34 -16.21 4.77
C ILE A 338 -6.44 -16.98 4.04
N ASN A 339 -7.68 -16.96 4.56
CA ASN A 339 -8.80 -17.73 4.00
C ASN A 339 -9.49 -16.92 2.89
N LEU A 340 -9.46 -17.43 1.66
CA LEU A 340 -10.01 -16.78 0.47
C LEU A 340 -11.54 -16.88 0.42
N VAL A 341 -12.18 -16.30 1.40
CA VAL A 341 -13.64 -16.24 1.56
C VAL A 341 -14.09 -14.82 1.85
N TYR A 342 -15.40 -14.58 1.75
CA TYR A 342 -15.98 -13.31 2.18
C TYR A 342 -16.98 -13.52 3.32
N SER A 343 -17.18 -12.48 4.13
CA SER A 343 -18.11 -12.50 5.24
C SER A 343 -18.50 -11.09 5.69
N GLN A 344 -19.71 -10.97 6.22
CA GLN A 344 -20.09 -9.80 7.00
C GLN A 344 -19.51 -9.92 8.42
N ARG A 345 -18.82 -8.89 8.92
CA ARG A 345 -18.22 -8.78 10.27
C ARG A 345 -16.96 -9.61 10.54
N ASN A 346 -16.81 -10.78 9.93
CA ASN A 346 -15.73 -11.70 10.26
C ASN A 346 -14.36 -11.17 9.79
N ARG A 347 -13.46 -10.87 10.73
CA ARG A 347 -12.13 -10.35 10.45
C ARG A 347 -11.13 -11.41 9.98
N SER A 348 -11.46 -12.70 10.11
CA SER A 348 -10.63 -13.79 9.60
C SER A 348 -10.83 -14.08 8.10
N ALA A 349 -11.88 -13.53 7.48
CA ALA A 349 -12.11 -13.59 6.05
C ALA A 349 -11.22 -12.60 5.29
N CYS A 350 -10.71 -12.98 4.10
CA CYS A 350 -9.89 -12.06 3.30
C CYS A 350 -10.70 -10.92 2.68
N VAL A 351 -12.00 -11.12 2.43
CA VAL A 351 -12.93 -10.04 2.06
C VAL A 351 -13.97 -9.87 3.15
N ARG A 352 -13.96 -8.71 3.79
CA ARG A 352 -14.95 -8.34 4.80
C ARG A 352 -15.94 -7.32 4.22
N ILE A 353 -17.22 -7.46 4.58
CA ILE A 353 -18.24 -6.48 4.28
C ILE A 353 -18.50 -5.67 5.56
N PRO A 354 -18.04 -4.42 5.63
CA PRO A 354 -18.25 -3.58 6.81
C PRO A 354 -19.74 -3.33 7.07
N ILE A 355 -20.11 -3.21 8.34
CA ILE A 355 -21.45 -2.78 8.71
C ILE A 355 -21.56 -1.27 8.47
N THR A 356 -22.43 -0.88 7.58
CA THR A 356 -22.62 0.52 7.18
C THR A 356 -24.01 1.07 7.49
N GLY A 357 -24.78 0.35 8.30
CA GLY A 357 -26.20 0.69 8.52
C GLY A 357 -26.98 0.70 7.21
N ASN A 358 -28.00 1.58 7.11
CA ASN A 358 -28.88 1.68 5.95
C ASN A 358 -28.40 2.75 4.95
N ASN A 359 -27.15 3.20 5.00
CA ASN A 359 -26.63 4.18 4.05
C ASN A 359 -26.10 3.50 2.78
N PRO A 360 -26.80 3.60 1.64
CA PRO A 360 -26.35 2.98 0.40
C PRO A 360 -24.97 3.47 -0.05
N LYS A 361 -24.67 4.75 0.20
CA LYS A 361 -23.39 5.38 -0.19
C LYS A 361 -22.18 4.85 0.58
N ALA A 362 -22.40 4.23 1.74
CA ALA A 362 -21.35 3.67 2.55
C ALA A 362 -21.04 2.19 2.23
N LYS A 363 -21.85 1.54 1.36
CA LYS A 363 -21.68 0.13 1.01
C LYS A 363 -20.41 -0.06 0.20
N ARG A 364 -19.53 -0.93 0.73
CA ARG A 364 -18.22 -1.24 0.18
C ARG A 364 -17.77 -2.63 0.60
N LEU A 365 -16.77 -3.14 -0.06
CA LEU A 365 -16.00 -4.29 0.42
C LEU A 365 -14.65 -3.83 0.98
N GLU A 366 -14.05 -4.65 1.82
CA GLU A 366 -12.72 -4.49 2.38
C GLU A 366 -11.90 -5.74 2.07
N PHE A 367 -10.91 -5.60 1.19
CA PHE A 367 -9.94 -6.66 0.94
C PHE A 367 -8.79 -6.52 1.94
N ARG A 368 -8.61 -7.52 2.80
CA ARG A 368 -7.75 -7.45 3.99
C ARG A 368 -6.37 -8.05 3.79
N CYS A 369 -6.15 -8.81 2.69
CA CYS A 369 -4.84 -9.40 2.41
C CYS A 369 -3.74 -8.37 2.18
N PRO A 370 -3.96 -7.26 1.44
CA PRO A 370 -2.90 -6.34 1.08
C PRO A 370 -2.09 -5.84 2.26
N ASP A 371 -0.83 -5.53 2.00
CA ASP A 371 0.06 -4.84 2.95
C ASP A 371 0.73 -3.63 2.30
N SER A 372 1.30 -2.78 3.14
CA SER A 372 1.86 -1.49 2.72
C SER A 372 3.18 -1.61 1.95
N SER A 373 3.76 -2.80 1.76
CA SER A 373 4.96 -2.98 0.91
C SER A 373 4.64 -2.93 -0.59
N GLY A 374 3.35 -3.07 -0.94
CA GLY A 374 2.88 -2.98 -2.32
C GLY A 374 3.03 -1.59 -2.93
N ASN A 375 3.26 -1.55 -4.25
CA ASN A 375 3.10 -0.33 -5.03
C ASN A 375 1.60 -0.02 -5.13
N PRO A 376 1.08 1.08 -4.53
CA PRO A 376 -0.36 1.32 -4.45
C PRO A 376 -1.02 1.50 -5.82
N TYR A 377 -0.32 2.06 -6.80
CA TYR A 377 -0.85 2.20 -8.15
C TYR A 377 -1.12 0.84 -8.80
N LEU A 378 -0.15 -0.08 -8.73
CA LEU A 378 -0.30 -1.42 -9.29
C LEU A 378 -1.28 -2.26 -8.48
N ALA A 379 -1.23 -2.17 -7.15
CA ALA A 379 -2.10 -2.94 -6.26
C ALA A 379 -3.58 -2.57 -6.47
N PHE A 380 -3.90 -1.28 -6.50
CA PHE A 380 -5.28 -0.82 -6.67
C PHE A 380 -5.79 -1.09 -8.08
N ALA A 381 -4.95 -0.86 -9.11
CA ALA A 381 -5.29 -1.21 -10.48
C ALA A 381 -5.57 -2.71 -10.63
N ALA A 382 -4.71 -3.58 -10.09
CA ALA A 382 -4.89 -5.03 -10.17
C ALA A 382 -6.17 -5.50 -9.45
N MET A 383 -6.50 -4.93 -8.28
CA MET A 383 -7.75 -5.21 -7.57
C MET A 383 -8.97 -4.79 -8.39
N LEU A 384 -8.94 -3.60 -9.01
CA LEU A 384 -10.02 -3.13 -9.87
C LEU A 384 -10.20 -4.05 -11.08
N MET A 385 -9.11 -4.45 -11.75
CA MET A 385 -9.15 -5.34 -12.91
C MET A 385 -9.71 -6.72 -12.55
N ALA A 386 -9.32 -7.29 -11.41
CA ALA A 386 -9.90 -8.54 -10.91
C ALA A 386 -11.41 -8.43 -10.66
N GLY A 387 -11.83 -7.32 -10.05
CA GLY A 387 -13.26 -7.06 -9.81
C GLY A 387 -14.07 -6.87 -11.10
N ILE A 388 -13.54 -6.13 -12.09
CA ILE A 388 -14.18 -5.94 -13.40
C ILE A 388 -14.33 -7.28 -14.13
N ASP A 389 -13.29 -8.11 -14.12
CA ASP A 389 -13.35 -9.46 -14.72
C ASP A 389 -14.45 -10.30 -14.06
N GLY A 390 -14.53 -10.25 -12.73
CA GLY A 390 -15.59 -10.91 -11.98
C GLY A 390 -16.99 -10.46 -12.41
N ILE A 391 -17.22 -9.18 -12.60
CA ILE A 391 -18.52 -8.64 -13.07
C ILE A 391 -18.80 -9.09 -14.51
N LYS A 392 -17.83 -8.96 -15.42
CA LYS A 392 -17.97 -9.31 -16.83
C LYS A 392 -18.28 -10.79 -17.02
N LYS A 393 -17.58 -11.66 -16.30
CA LYS A 393 -17.75 -13.12 -16.35
C LYS A 393 -18.84 -13.65 -15.40
N LYS A 394 -19.45 -12.78 -14.57
CA LYS A 394 -20.42 -13.14 -13.52
C LYS A 394 -19.87 -14.24 -12.60
N ILE A 395 -18.66 -14.05 -12.12
CA ILE A 395 -18.01 -15.03 -11.23
C ILE A 395 -18.73 -15.00 -9.88
N GLU A 396 -19.43 -16.09 -9.56
CA GLU A 396 -20.10 -16.25 -8.27
C GLU A 396 -19.08 -16.67 -7.20
N PRO A 397 -18.90 -15.92 -6.11
CA PRO A 397 -18.11 -16.38 -5.00
C PRO A 397 -18.82 -17.57 -4.31
N ALA A 398 -18.05 -18.43 -3.61
CA ALA A 398 -18.63 -19.41 -2.71
C ALA A 398 -19.51 -18.73 -1.66
N ALA A 399 -20.37 -19.50 -0.98
CA ALA A 399 -21.22 -18.95 0.08
C ALA A 399 -20.40 -18.20 1.15
N PRO A 400 -20.94 -17.11 1.72
CA PRO A 400 -20.24 -16.37 2.77
C PRO A 400 -20.01 -17.24 4.02
N VAL A 401 -18.89 -17.04 4.70
CA VAL A 401 -18.51 -17.80 5.88
C VAL A 401 -18.57 -16.91 7.13
N ASP A 402 -19.69 -16.95 7.86
CA ASP A 402 -19.94 -16.15 9.06
C ASP A 402 -19.54 -16.87 10.37
N LYS A 403 -18.68 -17.89 10.26
CA LYS A 403 -18.12 -18.64 11.40
C LYS A 403 -16.72 -18.13 11.73
N ASP A 404 -16.25 -18.37 12.95
CA ASP A 404 -14.83 -18.17 13.28
C ASP A 404 -13.98 -19.19 12.52
N LEU A 405 -13.16 -18.67 11.58
CA LEU A 405 -12.32 -19.49 10.70
C LEU A 405 -11.11 -20.09 11.44
N TYR A 406 -10.76 -19.57 12.63
CA TYR A 406 -9.65 -20.10 13.43
C TYR A 406 -10.07 -21.33 14.28
N GLU A 407 -11.37 -21.49 14.52
CA GLU A 407 -11.94 -22.56 15.34
C GLU A 407 -12.72 -23.60 14.50
N LEU A 408 -12.55 -23.59 13.17
CA LEU A 408 -13.23 -24.56 12.32
C LEU A 408 -12.72 -25.99 12.53
N PRO A 409 -13.62 -27.00 12.48
CA PRO A 409 -13.20 -28.39 12.42
C PRO A 409 -12.27 -28.63 11.23
N PRO A 410 -11.25 -29.50 11.35
CA PRO A 410 -10.27 -29.76 10.28
C PRO A 410 -10.89 -30.14 8.93
N GLU A 411 -12.00 -30.87 8.95
CA GLU A 411 -12.76 -31.27 7.74
C GLU A 411 -13.40 -30.06 7.02
N GLU A 412 -13.92 -29.08 7.76
CA GLU A 412 -14.47 -27.85 7.18
C GLU A 412 -13.34 -26.92 6.71
N ALA A 413 -12.27 -26.78 7.50
CA ALA A 413 -11.13 -25.95 7.17
C ALA A 413 -10.39 -26.42 5.88
N ALA A 414 -10.32 -27.75 5.64
CA ALA A 414 -9.69 -28.32 4.45
C ALA A 414 -10.39 -27.94 3.14
N ASN A 415 -11.66 -27.56 3.20
CA ASN A 415 -12.44 -27.15 2.03
C ASN A 415 -12.38 -25.64 1.73
N ILE A 416 -11.72 -24.85 2.59
CA ILE A 416 -11.60 -23.40 2.41
C ILE A 416 -10.34 -23.09 1.60
N PRO A 417 -10.47 -22.41 0.44
CA PRO A 417 -9.31 -21.96 -0.31
C PRO A 417 -8.44 -21.01 0.53
N GLN A 418 -7.14 -21.18 0.47
CA GLN A 418 -6.18 -20.36 1.21
C GLN A 418 -5.25 -19.58 0.26
N ALA A 419 -4.78 -18.44 0.74
CA ALA A 419 -3.74 -17.67 0.07
C ALA A 419 -2.46 -18.50 -0.07
N PRO A 420 -1.72 -18.36 -1.18
CA PRO A 420 -0.40 -18.96 -1.32
C PRO A 420 0.53 -18.57 -0.18
N THR A 421 1.44 -19.46 0.20
CA THR A 421 2.27 -19.31 1.41
C THR A 421 3.65 -18.69 1.16
N SER A 422 3.96 -18.32 -0.08
CA SER A 422 5.26 -17.71 -0.43
C SER A 422 5.14 -16.78 -1.63
N LEU A 423 6.03 -15.81 -1.72
CA LEU A 423 6.13 -14.94 -2.90
C LEU A 423 6.42 -15.77 -4.16
N ALA A 424 7.28 -16.78 -4.08
CA ALA A 424 7.59 -17.65 -5.22
C ALA A 424 6.32 -18.29 -5.80
N SER A 425 5.48 -18.89 -4.94
CA SER A 425 4.24 -19.51 -5.39
C SER A 425 3.24 -18.52 -5.98
N VAL A 426 3.22 -17.28 -5.48
CA VAL A 426 2.35 -16.21 -6.00
C VAL A 426 2.84 -15.70 -7.36
N ILE A 427 4.15 -15.58 -7.55
CA ILE A 427 4.74 -15.22 -8.85
C ILE A 427 4.45 -16.30 -9.91
N ASP A 428 4.52 -17.59 -9.53
CA ASP A 428 4.12 -18.68 -10.43
C ASP A 428 2.61 -18.64 -10.77
N ARG A 429 1.76 -18.20 -9.83
CA ARG A 429 0.33 -17.98 -10.10
C ARG A 429 0.11 -16.80 -11.03
N LEU A 430 0.85 -15.69 -10.86
CA LEU A 430 0.77 -14.55 -11.77
C LEU A 430 1.18 -14.94 -13.21
N GLU A 431 2.22 -15.75 -13.36
CA GLU A 431 2.64 -16.24 -14.67
C GLU A 431 1.56 -17.07 -15.38
N ALA A 432 0.75 -17.81 -14.60
CA ALA A 432 -0.33 -18.66 -15.11
C ALA A 432 -1.68 -17.95 -15.27
N ASP A 433 -1.94 -16.88 -14.51
CA ASP A 433 -3.22 -16.16 -14.44
C ASP A 433 -3.00 -14.65 -14.40
N HIS A 434 -2.90 -14.04 -15.58
CA HIS A 434 -2.74 -12.58 -15.73
C HIS A 434 -3.56 -11.96 -16.87
N ASP A 435 -4.34 -12.75 -17.60
CA ASP A 435 -5.13 -12.25 -18.72
C ASP A 435 -6.08 -11.12 -18.30
N TYR A 436 -6.68 -11.24 -17.10
CA TYR A 436 -7.58 -10.22 -16.55
C TYR A 436 -6.88 -8.86 -16.37
N LEU A 437 -5.58 -8.83 -16.11
CA LEU A 437 -4.79 -7.61 -15.94
C LEU A 437 -4.54 -6.90 -17.27
N THR A 438 -4.39 -7.66 -18.36
CA THR A 438 -4.03 -7.12 -19.67
C THR A 438 -5.23 -6.61 -20.48
N GLU A 439 -6.44 -6.85 -20.01
CA GLU A 439 -7.63 -6.32 -20.64
C GLU A 439 -7.59 -4.79 -20.76
N GLY A 440 -8.00 -4.27 -21.90
CA GLY A 440 -7.96 -2.83 -22.19
C GLY A 440 -6.54 -2.23 -22.24
N GLY A 441 -5.48 -3.04 -22.25
CA GLY A 441 -4.09 -2.59 -22.21
C GLY A 441 -3.69 -1.92 -20.91
N VAL A 442 -4.37 -2.23 -19.80
CA VAL A 442 -4.10 -1.63 -18.48
C VAL A 442 -2.71 -2.03 -17.99
N PHE A 443 -2.51 -3.32 -17.76
CA PHE A 443 -1.16 -3.88 -17.64
C PHE A 443 -0.69 -4.33 -19.02
N THR A 444 0.61 -4.30 -19.26
CA THR A 444 1.20 -4.77 -20.50
C THR A 444 2.01 -6.04 -20.25
N PRO A 445 2.17 -6.92 -21.25
CA PRO A 445 2.99 -8.12 -21.10
C PRO A 445 4.41 -7.81 -20.62
N ASP A 446 5.06 -6.76 -21.14
CA ASP A 446 6.40 -6.34 -20.74
C ASP A 446 6.49 -5.90 -19.28
N LEU A 447 5.44 -5.23 -18.74
CA LEU A 447 5.36 -4.91 -17.31
C LEU A 447 5.28 -6.18 -16.47
N ILE A 448 4.40 -7.12 -16.83
CA ILE A 448 4.20 -8.37 -16.09
C ILE A 448 5.47 -9.22 -16.12
N GLU A 449 6.09 -9.40 -17.28
CA GLU A 449 7.36 -10.13 -17.45
C GLU A 449 8.48 -9.49 -16.64
N THR A 450 8.62 -8.16 -16.71
CA THR A 450 9.61 -7.42 -15.91
C THR A 450 9.35 -7.57 -14.42
N TRP A 451 8.09 -7.52 -13.96
CA TRP A 451 7.74 -7.72 -12.57
C TRP A 451 8.12 -9.10 -12.07
N ILE A 452 7.78 -10.15 -12.82
CA ILE A 452 8.10 -11.55 -12.50
C ILE A 452 9.62 -11.74 -12.40
N ALA A 453 10.37 -11.28 -13.41
CA ALA A 453 11.83 -11.36 -13.42
C ALA A 453 12.44 -10.61 -12.24
N TYR A 454 12.01 -9.36 -12.01
CA TYR A 454 12.48 -8.54 -10.90
C TYR A 454 12.28 -9.23 -9.55
N LYS A 455 11.09 -9.80 -9.29
CA LYS A 455 10.78 -10.48 -8.03
C LYS A 455 11.61 -11.76 -7.85
N ARG A 456 11.78 -12.54 -8.90
CA ARG A 456 12.60 -13.77 -8.84
C ARG A 456 14.07 -13.46 -8.57
N GLU A 457 14.65 -12.50 -9.29
CA GLU A 457 16.09 -12.23 -9.26
C GLU A 457 16.51 -11.36 -8.07
N ASN A 458 15.72 -10.34 -7.71
CA ASN A 458 16.13 -9.33 -6.73
C ASN A 458 15.56 -9.54 -5.33
N GLU A 459 14.54 -10.39 -5.15
CA GLU A 459 13.91 -10.60 -3.85
C GLU A 459 13.87 -12.07 -3.44
N ILE A 460 13.30 -12.97 -4.27
CA ILE A 460 13.12 -14.38 -3.91
C ILE A 460 14.47 -15.07 -3.77
N LEU A 461 15.28 -15.10 -4.84
CA LEU A 461 16.57 -15.77 -4.84
C LEU A 461 17.54 -15.21 -3.78
N PRO A 462 17.73 -13.89 -3.66
CA PRO A 462 18.62 -13.34 -2.65
C PRO A 462 18.28 -13.72 -1.20
N VAL A 463 16.98 -13.82 -0.87
CA VAL A 463 16.55 -14.25 0.46
C VAL A 463 16.72 -15.77 0.62
N GLN A 464 16.34 -16.54 -0.40
CA GLN A 464 16.36 -18.00 -0.36
C GLN A 464 17.75 -18.58 -0.16
N ILE A 465 18.78 -17.96 -0.74
CA ILE A 465 20.18 -18.45 -0.64
C ILE A 465 20.89 -18.01 0.65
N ARG A 466 20.27 -17.18 1.49
CA ARG A 466 20.85 -16.74 2.75
C ARG A 466 20.35 -17.58 3.90
N PRO A 467 21.24 -18.27 4.66
CA PRO A 467 20.82 -19.02 5.83
C PRO A 467 20.26 -18.07 6.89
N HIS A 468 19.16 -18.47 7.52
CA HIS A 468 18.56 -17.75 8.62
C HIS A 468 19.17 -18.18 9.96
N PRO A 469 19.41 -17.29 10.94
CA PRO A 469 19.98 -17.67 12.23
C PRO A 469 19.28 -18.82 12.95
N TYR A 470 17.96 -18.93 12.79
CA TYR A 470 17.17 -20.01 13.39
C TYR A 470 17.46 -21.38 12.77
N GLU A 471 17.95 -21.45 11.53
CA GLU A 471 18.38 -22.72 10.92
C GLU A 471 19.59 -23.32 11.64
N PHE A 472 20.48 -22.47 12.17
CA PHE A 472 21.59 -22.95 13.00
C PHE A 472 21.11 -23.58 14.30
N ALA A 473 20.02 -23.07 14.90
CA ALA A 473 19.43 -23.69 16.09
C ALA A 473 18.75 -25.04 15.78
N LEU A 474 18.28 -25.24 14.53
CA LEU A 474 17.58 -26.46 14.13
C LEU A 474 18.53 -27.53 13.57
N TYR A 475 19.59 -27.14 12.87
CA TYR A 475 20.32 -28.03 11.97
C TYR A 475 21.84 -28.07 12.17
N TYR A 476 22.38 -27.29 13.14
CA TYR A 476 23.85 -27.19 13.28
C TYR A 476 24.54 -28.54 13.58
N ASP A 477 23.85 -29.44 14.22
CA ASP A 477 24.35 -30.74 14.70
C ASP A 477 23.81 -31.94 13.91
N VAL A 478 23.18 -31.72 12.74
CA VAL A 478 22.74 -32.80 11.86
C VAL A 478 23.84 -33.34 10.99
#